data_62e91922b793eb52133ffc8ee520b690
#
_entry.id   62e91922b793eb52133ffc8ee520b690
#
_cell.length_a   1.000
_cell.length_b   1.000
_cell.length_c   1.000
_cell.angle_alpha   90.00
_cell.angle_beta   90.00
_cell.angle_gamma   90.00
#
_symmetry.space_group_name_H-M   'P 1'
#
loop_
_entity.id
_entity.type
_entity.pdbx_description
1 polymer ?
#
loop_
_entity_poly.entity_id
_entity_poly.type
_entity_poly.pdbx_seq_one_letter_code
_entity_poly.pdbx_strand_id
1 'polypeptide(L)'
;MQRILFIISLAIVLFPRPLYAQSEQGKVFGLFLEEEALDIKLAFDIGTFMKGKSEEEDLDAKLTVYTGESDSIFARIKVSARGNFRRRTCDFPPVMLNMKNIETGYSDLDKLDRVKLVSHCKEGEEYQNYVLREYLAYKLYNLVTDYSFRVRLLNISYYDIKSDALYAKKTGFILEPVDFLGKRFGVGEIEDIEIRTKNVENDILLKLSVFEYLIANSDWAVPLIHNLKVFGNEESMENLIAVPYDFDYSGWVNAHYSTARTDLGLKKITDRAFFGPCRSREEYRAVLDHYLGLEDNIIDTIKEFEYLKGRERNDLIRFVNSFYKLYNKDEIIDIFIESCNK
;
A
#
# COMPACT_ATOMS: atom_id res chain seq x y z
N MET A 1 -11.48 89.27 -19.02
CA MET A 1 -11.00 87.88 -19.23
C MET A 1 -10.92 87.18 -17.87
N GLN A 2 -11.99 86.46 -17.49
CA GLN A 2 -12.07 85.71 -16.23
C GLN A 2 -11.72 84.22 -16.53
N ARG A 3 -10.66 83.76 -15.89
CA ARG A 3 -10.27 82.32 -15.94
C ARG A 3 -11.02 81.57 -14.82
N ILE A 4 -11.90 80.67 -15.22
CA ILE A 4 -12.61 79.77 -14.33
C ILE A 4 -11.68 78.57 -14.13
N LEU A 5 -11.26 78.32 -12.86
CA LEU A 5 -10.54 77.12 -12.44
C LEU A 5 -11.59 76.03 -12.11
N PHE A 6 -11.57 74.92 -12.86
CA PHE A 6 -12.32 73.72 -12.54
C PHE A 6 -11.46 72.86 -11.57
N ILE A 7 -11.93 72.72 -10.34
CA ILE A 7 -11.34 71.77 -9.39
C ILE A 7 -12.09 70.43 -9.58
N ILE A 8 -11.36 69.45 -10.12
CA ILE A 8 -11.86 68.06 -10.22
C ILE A 8 -11.55 67.39 -8.89
N SER A 9 -12.61 67.15 -8.09
CA SER A 9 -12.54 66.32 -6.88
C SER A 9 -12.49 64.84 -7.27
N LEU A 10 -11.36 64.19 -7.07
CA LEU A 10 -11.19 62.74 -7.28
C LEU A 10 -11.71 62.02 -6.02
N ALA A 11 -12.89 61.45 -6.08
CA ALA A 11 -13.45 60.59 -5.02
C ALA A 11 -12.77 59.23 -5.10
N ILE A 12 -11.88 58.90 -4.15
CA ILE A 12 -11.28 57.57 -3.99
C ILE A 12 -12.37 56.65 -3.36
N VAL A 13 -12.97 55.81 -4.18
CA VAL A 13 -13.86 54.75 -3.72
C VAL A 13 -13.01 53.59 -3.18
N LEU A 14 -12.90 53.53 -1.86
CA LEU A 14 -12.29 52.36 -1.17
C LEU A 14 -13.26 51.20 -1.26
N PHE A 15 -13.02 50.28 -2.19
CA PHE A 15 -13.67 48.95 -2.17
C PHE A 15 -13.08 48.17 -1.01
N PRO A 16 -13.94 47.62 -0.10
CA PRO A 16 -13.43 46.69 0.89
C PRO A 16 -12.91 45.45 0.16
N ARG A 17 -11.62 45.18 0.27
CA ARG A 17 -11.04 43.89 -0.17
C ARG A 17 -11.73 42.81 0.67
N PRO A 18 -12.31 41.75 0.03
CA PRO A 18 -12.77 40.59 0.80
C PRO A 18 -11.52 40.03 1.54
N LEU A 19 -11.63 39.98 2.86
CA LEU A 19 -10.74 39.14 3.66
C LEU A 19 -11.01 37.68 3.19
N TYR A 20 -10.18 37.20 2.27
CA TYR A 20 -10.06 35.77 2.10
C TYR A 20 -9.52 35.25 3.43
N ALA A 21 -10.37 34.57 4.20
CA ALA A 21 -9.94 33.74 5.28
C ALA A 21 -8.89 32.77 4.67
N GLN A 22 -7.62 32.98 4.95
CA GLN A 22 -6.61 31.95 4.75
C GLN A 22 -7.09 30.79 5.64
N SER A 23 -7.65 29.75 5.01
CA SER A 23 -7.77 28.48 5.68
C SER A 23 -6.36 28.14 6.15
N GLU A 24 -6.16 28.00 7.43
CA GLU A 24 -4.95 27.41 8.00
C GLU A 24 -4.88 25.98 7.43
N GLN A 25 -4.27 25.85 6.26
CA GLN A 25 -3.81 24.56 5.80
C GLN A 25 -2.63 24.23 6.72
N GLY A 26 -2.91 23.40 7.74
CA GLY A 26 -1.90 22.89 8.64
C GLY A 26 -0.70 22.34 7.84
N LYS A 27 0.48 22.35 8.44
CA LYS A 27 1.67 21.72 7.81
C LYS A 27 1.31 20.30 7.34
N VAL A 28 1.83 19.89 6.20
CA VAL A 28 1.71 18.53 5.67
C VAL A 28 3.03 17.81 5.88
N PHE A 29 2.99 16.63 6.47
CA PHE A 29 4.17 15.79 6.70
C PHE A 29 4.57 15.01 5.45
N GLY A 30 3.59 14.59 4.66
CA GLY A 30 3.82 13.82 3.43
C GLY A 30 4.10 12.35 3.70
N LEU A 31 3.48 11.75 4.73
CA LEU A 31 3.78 10.39 5.20
C LEU A 31 3.86 9.34 4.08
N PHE A 32 2.99 9.40 3.09
CA PHE A 32 2.93 8.45 1.97
C PHE A 32 3.43 9.04 0.64
N LEU A 33 4.09 10.20 0.67
CA LEU A 33 4.60 10.87 -0.55
C LEU A 33 6.10 10.72 -0.72
N GLU A 34 6.82 10.42 0.36
CA GLU A 34 8.27 10.29 0.35
C GLU A 34 8.70 8.82 0.30
N GLU A 35 9.84 8.57 -0.34
CA GLU A 35 10.39 7.23 -0.61
C GLU A 35 11.32 6.72 0.50
N GLU A 36 12.03 7.62 1.18
CA GLU A 36 13.01 7.26 2.20
C GLU A 36 12.34 6.59 3.40
N ALA A 37 13.01 5.60 3.98
CA ALA A 37 12.52 4.95 5.20
C ALA A 37 12.45 5.95 6.35
N LEU A 38 11.36 5.86 7.11
CA LEU A 38 11.12 6.72 8.25
C LEU A 38 11.53 6.03 9.54
N ASP A 39 12.38 6.67 10.33
CA ASP A 39 12.80 6.16 11.64
C ASP A 39 11.71 6.42 12.68
N ILE A 40 11.26 5.37 13.36
CA ILE A 40 10.27 5.48 14.44
C ILE A 40 10.66 4.70 15.69
N LYS A 41 10.22 5.22 16.85
CA LYS A 41 10.20 4.47 18.11
C LYS A 41 8.75 4.22 18.50
N LEU A 42 8.41 2.94 18.71
CA LEU A 42 7.10 2.51 19.19
C LEU A 42 7.26 1.87 20.56
N ALA A 43 6.76 2.55 21.58
CA ALA A 43 6.93 2.15 22.98
C ALA A 43 5.58 1.78 23.62
N PHE A 44 5.44 0.52 24.08
CA PHE A 44 4.23 -0.02 24.71
C PHE A 44 4.57 -1.23 25.60
N ASP A 45 3.59 -1.76 26.31
CA ASP A 45 3.73 -3.00 27.09
C ASP A 45 3.74 -4.21 26.16
N ILE A 46 4.94 -4.61 25.71
CA ILE A 46 5.15 -5.71 24.76
C ILE A 46 4.71 -7.03 25.37
N GLY A 47 4.97 -7.25 26.66
CA GLY A 47 4.56 -8.46 27.36
C GLY A 47 3.05 -8.67 27.35
N THR A 48 2.28 -7.62 27.64
CA THR A 48 0.80 -7.66 27.56
C THR A 48 0.32 -7.81 26.12
N PHE A 49 0.91 -7.09 25.17
CA PHE A 49 0.59 -7.22 23.75
C PHE A 49 0.75 -8.65 23.24
N MET A 50 1.86 -9.32 23.58
CA MET A 50 2.15 -10.67 23.15
C MET A 50 1.19 -11.71 23.78
N LYS A 51 0.74 -11.49 25.01
CA LYS A 51 -0.22 -12.36 25.70
C LYS A 51 -1.64 -12.16 25.17
N GLY A 52 -2.04 -10.91 24.93
CA GLY A 52 -3.38 -10.50 24.48
C GLY A 52 -3.58 -10.54 22.96
N LYS A 53 -2.64 -11.07 22.19
CA LYS A 53 -2.70 -11.06 20.72
C LYS A 53 -3.95 -11.73 20.10
N SER A 54 -4.67 -12.54 20.87
CA SER A 54 -5.92 -13.17 20.43
C SER A 54 -7.16 -12.27 20.55
N GLU A 55 -7.11 -11.21 21.36
CA GLU A 55 -8.28 -10.42 21.77
C GLU A 55 -8.45 -9.09 21.03
N GLU A 56 -7.49 -8.67 20.22
CA GLU A 56 -7.48 -7.36 19.50
C GLU A 56 -7.65 -6.15 20.46
N GLU A 57 -7.23 -6.29 21.70
CA GLU A 57 -7.34 -5.22 22.68
C GLU A 57 -6.37 -4.08 22.37
N ASP A 58 -6.88 -2.85 22.41
CA ASP A 58 -6.10 -1.63 22.22
C ASP A 58 -5.29 -1.30 23.49
N LEU A 59 -3.97 -1.33 23.40
CA LEU A 59 -3.03 -0.95 24.47
C LEU A 59 -2.47 0.45 24.26
N ASP A 60 -2.29 1.20 25.33
CA ASP A 60 -1.66 2.52 25.26
C ASP A 60 -0.21 2.42 24.78
N ALA A 61 0.16 3.29 23.85
CA ALA A 61 1.48 3.33 23.25
C ALA A 61 1.96 4.78 23.01
N LYS A 62 3.27 4.92 22.88
CA LYS A 62 3.93 6.17 22.51
C LYS A 62 4.63 5.97 21.18
N LEU A 63 4.29 6.82 20.21
CA LEU A 63 4.95 6.89 18.92
C LEU A 63 5.86 8.11 18.91
N THR A 64 7.12 7.92 18.54
CA THR A 64 8.05 9.00 18.19
C THR A 64 8.46 8.80 16.75
N VAL A 65 8.28 9.81 15.92
CA VAL A 65 8.71 9.85 14.52
C VAL A 65 9.90 10.79 14.44
N TYR A 66 11.05 10.30 14.00
CA TYR A 66 12.25 11.11 13.85
C TYR A 66 12.24 11.78 12.47
N THR A 67 12.29 13.12 12.45
CA THR A 67 12.22 13.95 11.23
C THR A 67 13.57 14.54 10.85
N GLY A 68 14.60 14.29 11.65
CA GLY A 68 15.98 14.74 11.50
C GLY A 68 16.82 14.32 12.70
N GLU A 69 18.08 14.75 12.76
CA GLU A 69 19.00 14.37 13.83
C GLU A 69 18.55 14.82 15.24
N SER A 70 17.85 15.96 15.32
CA SER A 70 17.40 16.55 16.60
C SER A 70 15.90 16.78 16.68
N ASP A 71 15.17 16.57 15.58
CA ASP A 71 13.75 16.86 15.49
C ASP A 71 12.91 15.58 15.53
N SER A 72 11.81 15.60 16.27
CA SER A 72 10.89 14.48 16.34
C SER A 72 9.45 14.93 16.58
N ILE A 73 8.51 14.14 16.07
CA ILE A 73 7.10 14.26 16.37
C ILE A 73 6.75 13.20 17.39
N PHE A 74 6.07 13.60 18.45
CA PHE A 74 5.60 12.69 19.50
C PHE A 74 4.08 12.61 19.47
N ALA A 75 3.55 11.38 19.56
CA ALA A 75 2.12 11.14 19.69
C ALA A 75 1.81 10.04 20.72
N ARG A 76 0.73 10.21 21.45
CA ARG A 76 0.11 9.13 22.24
C ARG A 76 -0.89 8.45 21.35
N ILE A 77 -0.72 7.15 21.16
CA ILE A 77 -1.56 6.33 20.31
C ILE A 77 -1.98 5.07 21.06
N LYS A 78 -2.76 4.21 20.41
CA LYS A 78 -2.95 2.85 20.90
C LYS A 78 -2.46 1.85 19.85
N VAL A 79 -2.13 0.64 20.31
CA VAL A 79 -1.71 -0.47 19.47
C VAL A 79 -2.52 -1.71 19.78
N SER A 80 -2.88 -2.48 18.76
CA SER A 80 -3.49 -3.81 18.93
C SER A 80 -2.93 -4.80 17.94
N ALA A 81 -2.99 -6.09 18.24
CA ALA A 81 -2.65 -7.15 17.33
C ALA A 81 -3.73 -7.26 16.24
N ARG A 82 -3.31 -7.50 14.98
CA ARG A 82 -4.25 -7.62 13.84
C ARG A 82 -4.02 -8.87 13.00
N GLY A 83 -4.96 -9.14 12.08
CA GLY A 83 -4.93 -10.25 11.15
C GLY A 83 -5.39 -11.57 11.77
N ASN A 84 -6.00 -12.41 10.96
CA ASN A 84 -6.55 -13.69 11.44
C ASN A 84 -5.49 -14.78 11.55
N PHE A 85 -4.78 -15.05 10.46
CA PHE A 85 -3.77 -16.11 10.39
C PHE A 85 -2.47 -15.71 11.10
N ARG A 86 -1.90 -14.57 10.75
CA ARG A 86 -0.59 -14.12 11.30
C ARG A 86 -0.65 -13.84 12.80
N ARG A 87 -1.79 -13.41 13.35
CA ARG A 87 -1.98 -13.23 14.79
C ARG A 87 -1.82 -14.53 15.59
N ARG A 88 -2.19 -15.67 15.00
CA ARG A 88 -2.10 -16.99 15.64
C ARG A 88 -0.75 -17.67 15.44
N THR A 89 -0.10 -17.41 14.30
CA THR A 89 1.09 -18.15 13.87
C THR A 89 2.39 -17.39 14.09
N CYS A 90 2.34 -16.05 14.16
CA CYS A 90 3.51 -15.23 14.41
C CYS A 90 3.86 -15.15 15.90
N ASP A 91 5.13 -15.15 16.21
CA ASP A 91 5.63 -14.84 17.54
C ASP A 91 5.33 -13.37 17.86
N PHE A 92 5.62 -12.47 16.92
CA PHE A 92 5.22 -11.06 17.00
C PHE A 92 4.15 -10.78 15.93
N PRO A 93 2.87 -10.57 16.31
CA PRO A 93 1.79 -10.38 15.36
C PRO A 93 1.90 -9.01 14.66
N PRO A 94 1.32 -8.87 13.44
CA PRO A 94 1.18 -7.55 12.83
C PRO A 94 0.43 -6.58 13.72
N VAL A 95 0.82 -5.31 13.68
CA VAL A 95 0.31 -4.26 14.57
C VAL A 95 -0.69 -3.38 13.84
N MET A 96 -1.78 -3.03 14.51
CA MET A 96 -2.64 -1.92 14.16
C MET A 96 -2.22 -0.71 15.00
N LEU A 97 -1.91 0.40 14.36
CA LEU A 97 -1.72 1.69 15.01
C LEU A 97 -3.06 2.42 15.03
N ASN A 98 -3.62 2.68 16.19
CA ASN A 98 -4.79 3.52 16.37
C ASN A 98 -4.31 4.94 16.70
N MET A 99 -4.39 5.82 15.71
CA MET A 99 -3.88 7.20 15.73
C MET A 99 -5.02 8.22 15.86
N LYS A 100 -6.21 7.77 16.21
CA LYS A 100 -7.39 8.63 16.33
C LYS A 100 -7.16 9.74 17.38
N ASN A 101 -7.50 10.98 16.98
CA ASN A 101 -7.39 12.17 17.83
C ASN A 101 -5.97 12.52 18.29
N ILE A 102 -4.94 12.20 17.50
CA ILE A 102 -3.61 12.73 17.74
C ILE A 102 -3.52 14.19 17.31
N GLU A 103 -2.65 14.94 17.95
CA GLU A 103 -2.38 16.35 17.64
C GLU A 103 -0.88 16.52 17.45
N THR A 104 -0.43 16.44 16.20
CA THR A 104 0.98 16.54 15.82
C THR A 104 1.32 17.90 15.23
N GLY A 105 0.30 18.66 14.81
CA GLY A 105 0.45 19.89 14.04
C GLY A 105 0.65 19.66 12.54
N TYR A 106 0.56 18.41 12.08
CA TYR A 106 0.59 18.03 10.67
C TYR A 106 -0.77 17.47 10.25
N SER A 107 -1.42 18.16 9.34
CA SER A 107 -2.83 17.91 8.99
C SER A 107 -3.10 16.53 8.38
N ASP A 108 -2.13 15.92 7.74
CA ASP A 108 -2.22 14.55 7.20
C ASP A 108 -2.00 13.48 8.27
N LEU A 109 -1.15 13.74 9.27
CA LEU A 109 -1.00 12.84 10.43
C LEU A 109 -2.20 12.90 11.36
N ASP A 110 -2.70 14.10 11.65
CA ASP A 110 -3.80 14.32 12.59
C ASP A 110 -5.16 13.78 12.07
N LYS A 111 -5.25 13.48 10.77
CA LYS A 111 -6.41 12.83 10.14
C LYS A 111 -6.35 11.30 10.12
N LEU A 112 -5.23 10.71 10.54
CA LEU A 112 -5.10 9.26 10.61
C LEU A 112 -5.98 8.69 11.72
N ASP A 113 -6.68 7.58 11.41
CA ASP A 113 -7.40 6.79 12.40
C ASP A 113 -6.66 5.47 12.65
N ARG A 114 -6.86 4.48 11.84
CA ARG A 114 -6.25 3.16 11.98
C ARG A 114 -5.28 2.88 10.84
N VAL A 115 -4.02 2.65 11.17
CA VAL A 115 -2.94 2.41 10.20
C VAL A 115 -2.39 1.01 10.38
N LYS A 116 -2.42 0.22 9.30
CA LYS A 116 -1.85 -1.14 9.27
C LYS A 116 -0.33 -1.05 9.24
N LEU A 117 0.34 -1.56 10.26
CA LEU A 117 1.78 -1.77 10.30
C LEU A 117 2.08 -3.24 10.00
N VAL A 118 2.81 -3.49 8.92
CA VAL A 118 3.36 -4.79 8.54
C VAL A 118 4.79 -4.86 9.05
N SER A 119 5.07 -5.84 9.89
CA SER A 119 6.37 -6.05 10.51
C SER A 119 6.73 -7.53 10.51
N HIS A 120 7.89 -7.88 11.08
CA HIS A 120 8.34 -9.27 11.19
C HIS A 120 7.32 -10.17 11.89
N CYS A 121 7.27 -11.42 11.47
CA CYS A 121 6.42 -12.44 12.09
C CYS A 121 7.17 -13.22 13.17
N LYS A 122 8.40 -13.61 12.86
CA LYS A 122 9.31 -14.33 13.74
C LYS A 122 10.72 -13.75 13.63
N GLU A 123 11.61 -14.19 14.50
CA GLU A 123 13.01 -13.85 14.38
C GLU A 123 13.64 -14.55 13.17
N GLY A 124 14.68 -13.93 12.61
CA GLY A 124 15.41 -14.43 11.46
C GLY A 124 15.31 -13.53 10.23
N GLU A 125 16.39 -13.56 9.44
CA GLU A 125 16.51 -12.74 8.24
C GLU A 125 15.46 -13.06 7.19
N GLU A 126 15.05 -14.33 7.06
CA GLU A 126 14.05 -14.73 6.08
C GLU A 126 12.69 -14.08 6.34
N TYR A 127 12.25 -13.99 7.60
CA TYR A 127 11.00 -13.31 7.95
C TYR A 127 11.05 -11.81 7.68
N GLN A 128 12.22 -11.21 7.87
CA GLN A 128 12.45 -9.82 7.48
C GLN A 128 12.38 -9.65 5.96
N ASN A 129 12.96 -10.59 5.21
CA ASN A 129 12.92 -10.58 3.75
C ASN A 129 11.49 -10.73 3.20
N TYR A 130 10.61 -11.50 3.85
CA TYR A 130 9.20 -11.59 3.44
C TYR A 130 8.50 -10.22 3.52
N VAL A 131 8.71 -9.48 4.61
CA VAL A 131 8.16 -8.12 4.77
C VAL A 131 8.69 -7.16 3.70
N LEU A 132 9.99 -7.22 3.42
CA LEU A 132 10.63 -6.36 2.43
C LEU A 132 10.21 -6.70 0.99
N ARG A 133 10.00 -7.97 0.68
CA ARG A 133 9.46 -8.40 -0.61
C ARG A 133 7.99 -8.01 -0.77
N GLU A 134 7.17 -8.12 0.28
CA GLU A 134 5.79 -7.64 0.29
C GLU A 134 5.74 -6.12 0.06
N TYR A 135 6.59 -5.34 0.75
CA TYR A 135 6.74 -3.91 0.49
C TYR A 135 7.07 -3.61 -0.97
N LEU A 136 8.06 -4.32 -1.54
CA LEU A 136 8.42 -4.15 -2.95
C LEU A 136 7.26 -4.48 -3.89
N ALA A 137 6.41 -5.47 -3.60
CA ALA A 137 5.23 -5.74 -4.42
C ALA A 137 4.32 -4.51 -4.52
N TYR A 138 4.06 -3.81 -3.40
CA TYR A 138 3.33 -2.54 -3.43
C TYR A 138 4.03 -1.47 -4.26
N LYS A 139 5.35 -1.32 -4.11
CA LYS A 139 6.14 -0.35 -4.89
C LYS A 139 6.09 -0.65 -6.39
N LEU A 140 6.19 -1.91 -6.79
CA LEU A 140 6.05 -2.31 -8.18
C LEU A 140 4.64 -2.04 -8.71
N TYR A 141 3.59 -2.29 -7.91
CA TYR A 141 2.24 -1.98 -8.34
C TYR A 141 1.97 -0.47 -8.44
N ASN A 142 2.64 0.36 -7.61
CA ASN A 142 2.60 1.81 -7.74
C ASN A 142 3.19 2.30 -9.10
N LEU A 143 4.11 1.55 -9.73
CA LEU A 143 4.58 1.84 -11.09
C LEU A 143 3.53 1.52 -12.16
N VAL A 144 2.68 0.51 -11.91
CA VAL A 144 1.69 0.05 -12.88
C VAL A 144 0.51 1.00 -12.99
N THR A 145 0.05 1.55 -11.84
CA THR A 145 -1.15 2.41 -11.81
C THR A 145 -1.22 3.24 -10.53
N ASP A 146 -1.84 4.43 -10.62
CA ASP A 146 -2.17 5.27 -9.48
C ASP A 146 -3.30 4.66 -8.60
N TYR A 147 -4.08 3.72 -9.14
CA TYR A 147 -5.10 2.97 -8.40
C TYR A 147 -4.45 1.86 -7.56
N SER A 148 -3.63 2.26 -6.60
CA SER A 148 -2.79 1.39 -5.79
C SER A 148 -2.61 1.96 -4.38
N PHE A 149 -2.38 1.11 -3.38
CA PHE A 149 -2.00 1.55 -2.05
C PHE A 149 -0.61 2.18 -2.07
N ARG A 150 -0.48 3.36 -1.47
CA ARG A 150 0.84 3.90 -1.12
C ARG A 150 1.34 3.23 0.14
N VAL A 151 2.64 3.05 0.24
CA VAL A 151 3.30 2.42 1.39
C VAL A 151 4.49 3.26 1.83
N ARG A 152 4.77 3.27 3.13
CA ARG A 152 5.96 3.93 3.68
C ARG A 152 6.80 2.92 4.43
N LEU A 153 8.08 2.80 4.04
CA LEU A 153 9.05 1.95 4.75
C LEU A 153 9.42 2.58 6.09
N LEU A 154 9.57 1.77 7.12
CA LEU A 154 9.88 2.19 8.48
C LEU A 154 11.08 1.42 9.04
N ASN A 155 12.00 2.12 9.71
CA ASN A 155 12.94 1.54 10.65
C ASN A 155 12.36 1.68 12.05
N ILE A 156 11.98 0.57 12.66
CA ILE A 156 11.19 0.54 13.88
C ILE A 156 12.06 0.12 15.06
N SER A 157 12.15 1.00 16.08
CA SER A 157 12.67 0.66 17.39
C SER A 157 11.50 0.32 18.31
N TYR A 158 11.24 -0.97 18.54
CA TYR A 158 10.28 -1.44 19.53
C TYR A 158 10.86 -1.31 20.93
N TYR A 159 10.15 -0.66 21.82
CA TYR A 159 10.60 -0.38 23.17
C TYR A 159 9.57 -0.87 24.19
N ASP A 160 10.00 -1.72 25.13
CA ASP A 160 9.11 -2.22 26.16
C ASP A 160 9.08 -1.27 27.35
N ILE A 161 7.92 -0.72 27.66
CA ILE A 161 7.74 0.25 28.75
C ILE A 161 7.80 -0.38 30.15
N LYS A 162 7.64 -1.70 30.27
CA LYS A 162 7.72 -2.39 31.57
C LYS A 162 9.15 -2.65 32.00
N SER A 163 9.98 -3.10 31.08
CA SER A 163 11.40 -3.32 31.35
C SER A 163 12.26 -2.07 31.14
N ASP A 164 11.66 -0.99 30.60
CA ASP A 164 12.33 0.25 30.19
C ASP A 164 13.52 0.00 29.28
N ALA A 165 13.35 -0.89 28.29
CA ALA A 165 14.43 -1.34 27.43
C ALA A 165 14.02 -1.47 25.96
N LEU A 166 15.00 -1.35 25.06
CA LEU A 166 14.85 -1.69 23.65
C LEU A 166 14.57 -3.19 23.52
N TYR A 167 13.43 -3.53 22.95
CA TYR A 167 13.02 -4.91 22.70
C TYR A 167 13.64 -5.44 21.38
N ALA A 168 13.45 -4.70 20.28
CA ALA A 168 13.96 -5.08 18.98
C ALA A 168 14.08 -3.87 18.05
N LYS A 169 14.99 -3.97 17.04
CA LYS A 169 14.99 -3.10 15.86
C LYS A 169 14.61 -3.92 14.64
N LYS A 170 13.64 -3.47 13.89
CA LYS A 170 13.10 -4.16 12.71
C LYS A 170 12.77 -3.16 11.62
N THR A 171 12.81 -3.61 10.37
CA THR A 171 12.26 -2.85 9.25
C THR A 171 10.86 -3.39 8.96
N GLY A 172 9.92 -2.49 8.74
CA GLY A 172 8.54 -2.79 8.40
C GLY A 172 7.98 -1.72 7.47
N PHE A 173 6.69 -1.73 7.23
CA PHE A 173 6.04 -0.68 6.47
C PHE A 173 4.61 -0.46 6.93
N ILE A 174 4.09 0.72 6.63
CA ILE A 174 2.67 1.04 6.82
C ILE A 174 1.99 1.18 5.46
N LEU A 175 0.69 0.81 5.44
CA LEU A 175 -0.18 1.01 4.29
C LEU A 175 -0.98 2.29 4.46
N GLU A 176 -1.21 2.99 3.33
CA GLU A 176 -2.18 4.08 3.22
C GLU A 176 -3.55 3.60 3.74
N PRO A 177 -4.22 4.35 4.65
CA PRO A 177 -5.56 3.99 5.09
C PRO A 177 -6.56 3.98 3.93
N VAL A 178 -7.53 3.07 3.98
CA VAL A 178 -8.52 2.87 2.92
C VAL A 178 -9.33 4.14 2.63
N ASP A 179 -9.66 4.91 3.67
CA ASP A 179 -10.37 6.18 3.53
C ASP A 179 -9.52 7.28 2.85
N PHE A 180 -8.18 7.25 3.00
CA PHE A 180 -7.27 8.14 2.27
C PHE A 180 -7.21 7.75 0.79
N LEU A 181 -7.18 6.46 0.53
CA LEU A 181 -7.23 5.90 -0.82
C LEU A 181 -8.53 6.33 -1.53
N GLY A 182 -9.69 6.16 -0.88
CA GLY A 182 -10.98 6.60 -1.41
C GLY A 182 -11.04 8.12 -1.68
N LYS A 183 -10.53 8.93 -0.75
CA LYS A 183 -10.42 10.39 -0.95
C LYS A 183 -9.53 10.74 -2.14
N ARG A 184 -8.43 10.01 -2.34
CA ARG A 184 -7.52 10.21 -3.48
C ARG A 184 -8.18 9.86 -4.82
N PHE A 185 -9.05 8.86 -4.83
CA PHE A 185 -9.84 8.48 -6.01
C PHE A 185 -11.10 9.35 -6.21
N GLY A 186 -11.53 10.08 -5.19
CA GLY A 186 -12.76 10.86 -5.22
C GLY A 186 -14.03 10.03 -5.11
N VAL A 187 -13.94 8.78 -4.62
CA VAL A 187 -15.05 7.82 -4.46
C VAL A 187 -14.95 7.06 -3.15
N GLY A 188 -16.07 6.52 -2.67
CA GLY A 188 -16.14 5.71 -1.46
C GLY A 188 -15.68 4.26 -1.66
N GLU A 189 -15.29 3.59 -0.56
CA GLU A 189 -15.13 2.14 -0.53
C GLU A 189 -16.51 1.48 -0.61
N ILE A 190 -16.60 0.37 -1.36
CA ILE A 190 -17.79 -0.47 -1.46
C ILE A 190 -17.56 -1.70 -0.58
N GLU A 191 -18.41 -1.86 0.42
CA GLU A 191 -18.39 -2.98 1.36
C GLU A 191 -19.74 -3.72 1.33
N ASP A 192 -19.73 -5.00 1.73
CA ASP A 192 -20.92 -5.84 1.96
C ASP A 192 -21.88 -6.00 0.76
N ILE A 193 -21.40 -5.75 -0.48
CA ILE A 193 -22.18 -5.88 -1.71
C ILE A 193 -21.52 -6.93 -2.61
N GLU A 194 -22.34 -7.77 -3.27
CA GLU A 194 -21.86 -8.71 -4.28
C GLU A 194 -21.31 -7.97 -5.50
N ILE A 195 -20.02 -8.13 -5.77
CA ILE A 195 -19.35 -7.53 -6.91
C ILE A 195 -19.05 -8.61 -7.94
N ARG A 196 -19.37 -8.32 -9.20
CA ARG A 196 -19.02 -9.19 -10.33
C ARG A 196 -17.83 -8.59 -11.10
N THR A 197 -17.04 -9.44 -11.71
CA THR A 197 -15.89 -9.06 -12.54
C THR A 197 -16.24 -7.95 -13.57
N LYS A 198 -17.43 -8.01 -14.16
CA LYS A 198 -17.92 -7.01 -15.13
C LYS A 198 -18.22 -5.61 -14.54
N ASN A 199 -18.33 -5.49 -13.22
CA ASN A 199 -18.56 -4.21 -12.56
C ASN A 199 -17.25 -3.39 -12.44
N VAL A 200 -16.09 -4.06 -12.47
CA VAL A 200 -14.78 -3.41 -12.37
C VAL A 200 -14.40 -2.81 -13.74
N GLU A 201 -13.83 -1.61 -13.71
CA GLU A 201 -13.33 -0.95 -14.91
C GLU A 201 -12.28 -1.85 -15.60
N ASN A 202 -12.38 -1.95 -16.93
CA ASN A 202 -11.66 -2.97 -17.72
C ASN A 202 -10.13 -2.83 -17.67
N ASP A 203 -9.61 -1.63 -17.86
CA ASP A 203 -8.16 -1.36 -17.85
C ASP A 203 -7.56 -1.61 -16.47
N ILE A 204 -8.27 -1.19 -15.41
CA ILE A 204 -7.88 -1.44 -14.02
C ILE A 204 -7.82 -2.94 -13.75
N LEU A 205 -8.85 -3.68 -14.14
CA LEU A 205 -8.91 -5.11 -13.90
C LEU A 205 -7.85 -5.89 -14.68
N LEU A 206 -7.56 -5.50 -15.93
CA LEU A 206 -6.51 -6.12 -16.72
C LEU A 206 -5.12 -5.84 -16.13
N LYS A 207 -4.82 -4.59 -15.75
CA LYS A 207 -3.56 -4.23 -15.09
C LYS A 207 -3.38 -5.02 -13.80
N LEU A 208 -4.41 -5.06 -12.94
CA LEU A 208 -4.41 -5.86 -11.73
C LEU A 208 -4.13 -7.34 -12.02
N SER A 209 -4.87 -7.94 -12.95
CA SER A 209 -4.74 -9.37 -13.26
C SER A 209 -3.38 -9.76 -13.81
N VAL A 210 -2.76 -8.88 -14.62
CA VAL A 210 -1.41 -9.08 -15.13
C VAL A 210 -0.38 -8.91 -14.01
N PHE A 211 -0.59 -7.97 -13.09
CA PHE A 211 0.28 -7.81 -11.92
C PHE A 211 0.27 -9.05 -11.03
N GLU A 212 -0.91 -9.54 -10.69
CA GLU A 212 -1.07 -10.75 -9.88
C GLU A 212 -0.44 -11.98 -10.56
N TYR A 213 -0.53 -12.08 -11.88
CA TYR A 213 0.19 -13.08 -12.65
C TYR A 213 1.71 -12.86 -12.59
N LEU A 214 2.21 -11.62 -12.74
CA LEU A 214 3.64 -11.29 -12.66
C LEU A 214 4.22 -11.75 -11.34
N ILE A 215 3.56 -11.45 -10.22
CA ILE A 215 4.02 -11.82 -8.86
C ILE A 215 3.65 -13.25 -8.44
N ALA A 216 3.01 -14.02 -9.33
CA ALA A 216 2.48 -15.37 -9.04
C ALA A 216 1.59 -15.38 -7.79
N ASN A 217 0.67 -14.43 -7.68
CA ASN A 217 -0.34 -14.42 -6.62
C ASN A 217 -1.62 -15.14 -7.10
N SER A 218 -2.04 -16.15 -6.38
CA SER A 218 -3.28 -16.88 -6.60
C SER A 218 -4.30 -16.69 -5.47
N ASP A 219 -3.98 -15.81 -4.52
CA ASP A 219 -4.79 -15.57 -3.33
C ASP A 219 -5.60 -14.27 -3.43
N TRP A 220 -6.30 -14.10 -4.55
CA TRP A 220 -7.19 -12.97 -4.78
C TRP A 220 -8.44 -13.34 -5.58
N ALA A 221 -9.54 -12.62 -5.38
CA ALA A 221 -10.76 -12.84 -6.15
C ALA A 221 -11.71 -11.65 -6.10
N VAL A 222 -12.20 -11.18 -7.27
CA VAL A 222 -13.17 -10.07 -7.37
C VAL A 222 -14.51 -10.42 -6.71
N PRO A 223 -15.15 -11.56 -7.01
CA PRO A 223 -16.49 -11.85 -6.47
C PRO A 223 -16.54 -11.97 -4.94
N LEU A 224 -15.42 -12.32 -4.32
CA LEU A 224 -15.30 -12.48 -2.87
C LEU A 224 -14.69 -11.25 -2.20
N ILE A 225 -14.30 -10.24 -2.97
CA ILE A 225 -13.50 -9.09 -2.51
C ILE A 225 -12.29 -9.58 -1.68
N HIS A 226 -11.70 -10.73 -2.10
CA HIS A 226 -10.61 -11.36 -1.39
C HIS A 226 -9.29 -10.73 -1.78
N ASN A 227 -8.55 -10.20 -0.80
CA ASN A 227 -7.31 -9.43 -0.96
C ASN A 227 -7.43 -8.25 -1.94
N LEU A 228 -8.63 -7.69 -2.02
CA LEU A 228 -8.98 -6.52 -2.80
C LEU A 228 -9.73 -5.50 -1.95
N LYS A 229 -9.57 -4.22 -2.28
CA LYS A 229 -10.48 -3.14 -1.88
C LYS A 229 -11.14 -2.59 -3.12
N VAL A 230 -12.43 -2.33 -3.05
CA VAL A 230 -13.20 -1.86 -4.19
C VAL A 230 -13.81 -0.50 -3.89
N PHE A 231 -13.71 0.40 -4.85
CA PHE A 231 -14.18 1.77 -4.71
C PHE A 231 -15.08 2.13 -5.89
N GLY A 232 -16.03 3.02 -5.66
CA GLY A 232 -16.92 3.49 -6.72
C GLY A 232 -18.22 4.06 -6.20
N ASN A 233 -19.22 4.07 -7.06
CA ASN A 233 -20.56 4.50 -6.73
C ASN A 233 -21.45 3.26 -6.52
N GLU A 234 -21.99 3.09 -5.32
CA GLU A 234 -22.86 1.97 -4.93
C GLU A 234 -24.18 1.93 -5.73
N GLU A 235 -24.67 3.08 -6.19
CA GLU A 235 -25.94 3.13 -6.94
C GLU A 235 -25.79 2.61 -8.37
N SER A 236 -24.68 2.94 -9.04
CA SER A 236 -24.45 2.52 -10.43
C SER A 236 -23.82 1.13 -10.54
N MET A 237 -22.95 0.77 -9.60
CA MET A 237 -22.16 -0.47 -9.63
C MET A 237 -21.41 -0.69 -10.95
N GLU A 238 -20.96 0.40 -11.57
CA GLU A 238 -20.25 0.38 -12.86
C GLU A 238 -18.89 1.07 -12.74
N ASN A 239 -17.93 0.62 -13.54
CA ASN A 239 -16.57 1.18 -13.59
C ASN A 239 -15.92 1.27 -12.20
N LEU A 240 -16.08 0.21 -11.40
CA LEU A 240 -15.51 0.13 -10.07
C LEU A 240 -13.99 0.03 -10.14
N ILE A 241 -13.32 0.58 -9.15
CA ILE A 241 -11.87 0.55 -8.98
C ILE A 241 -11.53 -0.56 -8.01
N ALA A 242 -10.89 -1.63 -8.49
CA ALA A 242 -10.37 -2.71 -7.66
C ALA A 242 -8.88 -2.49 -7.37
N VAL A 243 -8.50 -2.52 -6.10
CA VAL A 243 -7.13 -2.27 -5.64
C VAL A 243 -6.65 -3.47 -4.83
N PRO A 244 -5.60 -4.18 -5.29
CA PRO A 244 -5.08 -5.35 -4.58
C PRO A 244 -4.25 -4.95 -3.35
N TYR A 245 -4.22 -5.84 -2.37
CA TYR A 245 -3.40 -5.74 -1.17
C TYR A 245 -3.13 -7.12 -0.57
N ASP A 246 -2.26 -7.21 0.45
CA ASP A 246 -1.91 -8.44 1.17
C ASP A 246 -1.17 -9.46 0.28
N PHE A 247 -0.01 -9.06 -0.25
CA PHE A 247 0.77 -9.84 -1.22
C PHE A 247 1.67 -10.91 -0.57
N ASP A 248 1.61 -11.11 0.74
CA ASP A 248 2.51 -12.00 1.47
C ASP A 248 2.38 -13.49 1.07
N TYR A 249 1.23 -13.88 0.50
CA TYR A 249 0.97 -15.24 0.03
C TYR A 249 1.34 -15.48 -1.45
N SER A 250 1.99 -14.51 -2.10
CA SER A 250 2.43 -14.60 -3.51
C SER A 250 3.73 -15.40 -3.68
N GLY A 251 3.95 -15.92 -4.89
CA GLY A 251 5.22 -16.52 -5.29
C GLY A 251 6.39 -15.54 -5.31
N TRP A 252 6.13 -14.25 -5.43
CA TRP A 252 7.09 -13.17 -5.29
C TRP A 252 7.67 -13.10 -3.88
N VAL A 253 6.84 -13.15 -2.85
CA VAL A 253 7.29 -13.20 -1.46
C VAL A 253 7.87 -14.58 -1.15
N ASN A 254 7.25 -15.64 -1.64
CA ASN A 254 7.67 -17.03 -1.49
C ASN A 254 7.91 -17.40 -0.01
N ALA A 255 6.94 -17.03 0.83
CA ALA A 255 7.01 -17.30 2.25
C ALA A 255 6.87 -18.80 2.52
N HIS A 256 7.62 -19.34 3.49
CA HIS A 256 7.59 -20.77 3.82
C HIS A 256 6.21 -21.29 4.27
N TYR A 257 5.32 -20.39 4.71
CA TYR A 257 3.95 -20.73 5.11
C TYR A 257 2.96 -20.68 3.94
N SER A 258 3.34 -20.10 2.80
CA SER A 258 2.49 -20.06 1.62
C SER A 258 2.56 -21.37 0.85
N THR A 259 1.41 -21.82 0.35
CA THR A 259 1.25 -23.10 -0.34
C THR A 259 0.67 -22.93 -1.72
N ALA A 260 1.12 -23.75 -2.67
CA ALA A 260 0.57 -23.73 -4.02
C ALA A 260 -0.91 -24.16 -4.03
N ARG A 261 -1.71 -23.55 -4.91
CA ARG A 261 -3.08 -23.95 -5.20
C ARG A 261 -3.10 -25.23 -6.05
N THR A 262 -2.92 -26.38 -5.39
CA THR A 262 -2.91 -27.69 -6.06
C THR A 262 -4.26 -28.06 -6.69
N ASP A 263 -5.36 -27.49 -6.18
CA ASP A 263 -6.69 -27.54 -6.77
C ASP A 263 -6.77 -26.89 -8.17
N LEU A 264 -5.86 -25.97 -8.47
CA LEU A 264 -5.70 -25.34 -9.78
C LEU A 264 -4.55 -25.95 -10.61
N GLY A 265 -3.97 -27.05 -10.15
CA GLY A 265 -2.87 -27.73 -10.83
C GLY A 265 -1.48 -27.09 -10.61
N LEU A 266 -1.37 -26.08 -9.74
CA LEU A 266 -0.08 -25.47 -9.41
C LEU A 266 0.74 -26.40 -8.49
N LYS A 267 2.04 -26.53 -8.76
CA LYS A 267 2.94 -27.42 -8.01
C LYS A 267 3.79 -26.65 -6.99
N LYS A 268 4.08 -25.39 -7.27
CA LYS A 268 4.89 -24.49 -6.43
C LYS A 268 4.15 -23.17 -6.28
N ILE A 269 4.38 -22.49 -5.18
CA ILE A 269 3.83 -21.14 -4.96
C ILE A 269 4.32 -20.14 -6.02
N THR A 270 5.49 -20.39 -6.63
CA THR A 270 6.07 -19.58 -7.70
C THR A 270 5.49 -19.87 -9.09
N ASP A 271 4.63 -20.87 -9.23
CA ASP A 271 3.94 -21.15 -10.49
C ASP A 271 2.89 -20.07 -10.75
N ARG A 272 2.82 -19.58 -11.98
CA ARG A 272 1.89 -18.52 -12.38
C ARG A 272 0.60 -19.11 -12.93
N ALA A 273 -0.52 -18.54 -12.51
CA ALA A 273 -1.84 -18.81 -13.11
C ALA A 273 -2.56 -17.48 -13.36
N PHE A 274 -3.25 -17.37 -14.47
CA PHE A 274 -4.00 -16.16 -14.82
C PHE A 274 -5.46 -16.32 -14.40
N PHE A 275 -5.95 -15.38 -13.60
CA PHE A 275 -7.33 -15.32 -13.10
C PHE A 275 -8.08 -14.08 -13.58
N GLY A 276 -7.51 -13.40 -14.59
CA GLY A 276 -8.12 -12.21 -15.15
C GLY A 276 -9.32 -12.51 -16.03
N PRO A 277 -10.03 -11.45 -16.50
CA PRO A 277 -11.18 -11.60 -17.38
C PRO A 277 -10.75 -12.06 -18.77
N CYS A 278 -11.61 -12.83 -19.44
CA CYS A 278 -11.40 -13.23 -20.83
C CYS A 278 -11.52 -12.04 -21.76
N ARG A 279 -10.52 -11.82 -22.60
CA ARG A 279 -10.39 -10.69 -23.51
C ARG A 279 -9.82 -11.12 -24.85
N SER A 280 -9.89 -10.22 -25.85
CA SER A 280 -9.25 -10.42 -27.15
C SER A 280 -7.71 -10.41 -27.05
N ARG A 281 -7.04 -10.94 -28.06
CA ARG A 281 -5.56 -10.89 -28.14
C ARG A 281 -5.04 -9.44 -28.13
N GLU A 282 -5.79 -8.53 -28.77
CA GLU A 282 -5.45 -7.12 -28.89
C GLU A 282 -5.52 -6.43 -27.53
N GLU A 283 -6.54 -6.69 -26.69
CA GLU A 283 -6.67 -6.16 -25.35
C GLU A 283 -5.55 -6.69 -24.42
N TYR A 284 -5.26 -7.99 -24.50
CA TYR A 284 -4.12 -8.55 -23.76
C TYR A 284 -2.79 -7.95 -24.23
N ARG A 285 -2.61 -7.73 -25.53
CA ARG A 285 -1.40 -7.10 -26.08
C ARG A 285 -1.24 -5.69 -25.52
N ALA A 286 -2.29 -4.88 -25.52
CA ALA A 286 -2.24 -3.51 -25.05
C ALA A 286 -1.80 -3.41 -23.57
N VAL A 287 -2.34 -4.25 -22.66
CA VAL A 287 -1.93 -4.24 -21.26
C VAL A 287 -0.52 -4.79 -21.07
N LEU A 288 -0.11 -5.79 -21.84
CA LEU A 288 1.24 -6.35 -21.78
C LEU A 288 2.30 -5.38 -22.32
N ASP A 289 1.97 -4.58 -23.35
CA ASP A 289 2.84 -3.51 -23.87
C ASP A 289 3.05 -2.41 -22.82
N HIS A 290 2.03 -2.11 -21.98
CA HIS A 290 2.18 -1.24 -20.83
C HIS A 290 3.23 -1.80 -19.83
N TYR A 291 3.15 -3.11 -19.51
CA TYR A 291 4.14 -3.77 -18.64
C TYR A 291 5.54 -3.81 -19.26
N LEU A 292 5.64 -4.01 -20.57
CA LEU A 292 6.92 -3.95 -21.28
C LEU A 292 7.57 -2.56 -21.14
N GLY A 293 6.76 -1.50 -21.27
CA GLY A 293 7.24 -0.13 -21.06
C GLY A 293 7.74 0.15 -19.63
N LEU A 294 7.38 -0.69 -18.66
CA LEU A 294 7.80 -0.58 -17.26
C LEU A 294 8.96 -1.51 -16.89
N GLU A 295 9.47 -2.35 -17.81
CA GLU A 295 10.49 -3.38 -17.50
C GLU A 295 11.72 -2.78 -16.80
N ASP A 296 12.30 -1.74 -17.34
CA ASP A 296 13.49 -1.08 -16.78
C ASP A 296 13.18 -0.48 -15.40
N ASN A 297 12.04 0.22 -15.24
CA ASN A 297 11.64 0.81 -13.97
C ASN A 297 11.44 -0.25 -12.88
N ILE A 298 10.80 -1.37 -13.21
CA ILE A 298 10.60 -2.51 -12.29
C ILE A 298 11.94 -3.11 -11.87
N ILE A 299 12.83 -3.35 -12.83
CA ILE A 299 14.15 -3.93 -12.57
C ILE A 299 15.00 -2.97 -11.73
N ASP A 300 15.00 -1.67 -12.05
CA ASP A 300 15.80 -0.68 -11.32
C ASP A 300 15.27 -0.46 -9.90
N THR A 301 13.93 -0.44 -9.70
CA THR A 301 13.35 -0.41 -8.35
C THR A 301 13.83 -1.59 -7.49
N ILE A 302 13.97 -2.78 -8.06
CA ILE A 302 14.50 -3.95 -7.33
C ILE A 302 16.01 -3.81 -7.08
N LYS A 303 16.79 -3.37 -8.06
CA LYS A 303 18.25 -3.21 -7.95
C LYS A 303 18.65 -2.18 -6.89
N GLU A 304 17.92 -1.05 -6.84
CA GLU A 304 18.20 0.07 -5.96
C GLU A 304 17.72 -0.14 -4.52
N PHE A 305 16.90 -1.18 -4.28
CA PHE A 305 16.34 -1.46 -2.97
C PHE A 305 17.38 -2.08 -2.02
N GLU A 306 18.17 -1.25 -1.35
CA GLU A 306 19.32 -1.65 -0.51
C GLU A 306 18.95 -2.43 0.74
N TYR A 307 17.69 -2.41 1.20
CA TYR A 307 17.20 -3.17 2.35
C TYR A 307 17.21 -4.68 2.14
N LEU A 308 17.23 -5.15 0.89
CA LEU A 308 17.46 -6.55 0.53
C LEU A 308 18.92 -6.77 0.12
N LYS A 309 19.49 -7.89 0.53
CA LYS A 309 20.84 -8.30 0.09
C LYS A 309 20.89 -8.52 -1.43
N GLY A 310 22.05 -8.31 -2.04
CA GLY A 310 22.22 -8.46 -3.49
C GLY A 310 21.78 -9.81 -4.04
N ARG A 311 21.93 -10.91 -3.29
CA ARG A 311 21.42 -12.24 -3.66
C ARG A 311 19.90 -12.23 -3.79
N GLU A 312 19.20 -11.70 -2.79
CA GLU A 312 17.73 -11.62 -2.77
C GLU A 312 17.21 -10.76 -3.94
N ARG A 313 17.85 -9.60 -4.19
CA ARG A 313 17.51 -8.75 -5.34
C ARG A 313 17.69 -9.47 -6.67
N ASN A 314 18.81 -10.20 -6.84
CA ASN A 314 19.06 -10.98 -8.04
C ASN A 314 18.05 -12.12 -8.24
N ASP A 315 17.58 -12.75 -7.15
CA ASP A 315 16.53 -13.77 -7.23
C ASP A 315 15.21 -13.16 -7.73
N LEU A 316 14.84 -11.98 -7.21
CA LEU A 316 13.64 -11.24 -7.64
C LEU A 316 13.76 -10.78 -9.09
N ILE A 317 14.92 -10.27 -9.52
CA ILE A 317 15.16 -9.89 -10.93
C ILE A 317 15.02 -11.10 -11.85
N ARG A 318 15.59 -12.28 -11.47
CA ARG A 318 15.38 -13.50 -12.26
C ARG A 318 13.93 -13.93 -12.35
N PHE A 319 13.17 -13.74 -11.25
CA PHE A 319 11.75 -14.03 -11.22
C PHE A 319 10.97 -13.13 -12.18
N VAL A 320 11.20 -11.82 -12.16
CA VAL A 320 10.60 -10.85 -13.09
C VAL A 320 11.01 -11.12 -14.54
N ASN A 321 12.30 -11.36 -14.79
CA ASN A 321 12.80 -11.67 -16.15
C ASN A 321 12.16 -12.95 -16.72
N SER A 322 11.71 -13.89 -15.88
CA SER A 322 10.97 -15.06 -16.35
C SER A 322 9.60 -14.71 -16.94
N PHE A 323 8.96 -13.65 -16.47
CA PHE A 323 7.71 -13.11 -17.04
C PHE A 323 7.97 -12.44 -18.39
N TYR A 324 8.95 -11.53 -18.47
CA TYR A 324 9.29 -10.84 -19.71
C TYR A 324 9.78 -11.79 -20.83
N LYS A 325 10.44 -12.90 -20.43
CA LYS A 325 10.82 -13.93 -21.38
C LYS A 325 9.62 -14.62 -22.05
N LEU A 326 8.51 -14.82 -21.33
CA LEU A 326 7.26 -15.35 -21.89
C LEU A 326 6.60 -14.33 -22.83
N TYR A 327 6.62 -13.04 -22.46
CA TYR A 327 6.13 -11.96 -23.30
C TYR A 327 6.85 -11.91 -24.64
N ASN A 328 8.20 -11.91 -24.62
CA ASN A 328 9.02 -11.83 -25.83
C ASN A 328 8.81 -12.98 -26.83
N LYS A 329 8.14 -14.06 -26.41
CA LYS A 329 7.79 -15.22 -27.25
C LYS A 329 6.30 -15.29 -27.62
N ASP A 330 5.50 -14.28 -27.24
CA ASP A 330 4.04 -14.28 -27.34
C ASP A 330 3.32 -15.42 -26.58
N GLU A 331 4.07 -16.25 -25.84
CA GLU A 331 3.54 -17.38 -25.07
C GLU A 331 2.54 -16.94 -23.99
N ILE A 332 2.74 -15.75 -23.42
CA ILE A 332 1.92 -15.25 -22.32
C ILE A 332 0.46 -14.97 -22.75
N ILE A 333 0.24 -14.49 -23.99
CA ILE A 333 -1.10 -14.24 -24.52
C ILE A 333 -1.84 -15.56 -24.73
N ASP A 334 -1.15 -16.58 -25.22
CA ASP A 334 -1.72 -17.90 -25.38
C ASP A 334 -2.12 -18.50 -24.03
N ILE A 335 -1.27 -18.36 -22.99
CA ILE A 335 -1.59 -18.76 -21.61
C ILE A 335 -2.86 -18.06 -21.12
N PHE A 336 -3.02 -16.76 -21.35
CA PHE A 336 -4.20 -16.00 -20.92
C PHE A 336 -5.47 -16.47 -21.65
N ILE A 337 -5.39 -16.71 -22.96
CA ILE A 337 -6.50 -17.24 -23.76
C ILE A 337 -6.88 -18.66 -23.33
N GLU A 338 -5.89 -19.53 -23.09
CA GLU A 338 -6.14 -20.89 -22.62
C GLU A 338 -6.78 -20.94 -21.24
N SER A 339 -6.47 -19.98 -20.36
CA SER A 339 -7.09 -19.90 -19.04
C SER A 339 -8.60 -19.63 -19.08
N CYS A 340 -9.09 -19.02 -20.17
CA CYS A 340 -10.50 -18.74 -20.40
C CYS A 340 -11.32 -20.01 -20.74
N ASN A 341 -10.67 -21.11 -21.10
CA ASN A 341 -11.31 -22.36 -21.50
C ASN A 341 -11.38 -23.39 -20.36
N LYS A 342 -10.93 -23.00 -19.17
CA LYS A 342 -10.93 -23.84 -17.96
C LYS A 342 -12.01 -23.39 -16.99
#